data_d213bec7956d6a0052eb347ddae94b14
#
_entry.id   d213bec7956d6a0052eb347ddae94b14
#
_cell.length_a   1.000
_cell.length_b   1.000
_cell.length_c   1.000
_cell.angle_alpha   90.00
_cell.angle_beta   90.00
_cell.angle_gamma   90.00
#
_symmetry.space_group_name_H-M   'P 1'
#
loop_
_entity.id
_entity.type
_entity.pdbx_description
1 polymer ?
#
loop_
_entity_poly.entity_id
_entity_poly.type
_entity_poly.pdbx_seq_one_letter_code
_entity_poly.pdbx_strand_id
1 'polypeptide(L)'
;MFEKIMVPIDGSEMAWHALENARALGEKFGSEIIVVHVVQPYNTIPSIDGSPLFIPRDIDDIQQTGQTLLKQAEEKMSGYPHSLVTKIEFGYPAERILHLLKEGNFNLIVMGNRGLSGIAEFLMGGVVSRVTQHSSVPVLIVK
;
A
#
# COMPACT_ATOMS: atom_id res chain seq x y z
N MET A 1 15.74 14.40 -5.85
CA MET A 1 15.47 13.50 -4.73
C MET A 1 13.95 13.23 -4.69
N PHE A 2 13.54 12.02 -4.49
CA PHE A 2 12.13 11.59 -4.44
C PHE A 2 11.31 11.87 -5.70
N GLU A 3 11.91 11.63 -6.88
CA GLU A 3 11.22 11.83 -8.15
C GLU A 3 10.02 10.89 -8.34
N LYS A 4 10.08 9.70 -7.70
CA LYS A 4 9.04 8.67 -7.83
C LYS A 4 8.73 8.02 -6.48
N ILE A 5 7.51 8.24 -6.01
CA ILE A 5 7.04 7.80 -4.69
C ILE A 5 5.96 6.73 -4.85
N MET A 6 6.11 5.63 -4.12
CA MET A 6 5.06 4.61 -3.99
C MET A 6 4.24 4.83 -2.72
N VAL A 7 2.92 4.70 -2.84
CA VAL A 7 1.99 4.75 -1.69
C VAL A 7 1.05 3.55 -1.75
N PRO A 8 1.34 2.48 -1.01
CA PRO A 8 0.38 1.38 -0.85
C PRO A 8 -0.79 1.81 0.01
N ILE A 9 -1.99 1.47 -0.43
CA ILE A 9 -3.23 1.73 0.32
C ILE A 9 -4.05 0.44 0.50
N ASP A 10 -4.72 0.34 1.63
CA ASP A 10 -5.63 -0.75 1.98
C ASP A 10 -7.00 -0.25 2.47
N GLY A 11 -7.23 1.07 2.42
CA GLY A 11 -8.45 1.71 2.93
C GLY A 11 -8.40 2.05 4.41
N SER A 12 -7.33 1.73 5.13
CA SER A 12 -7.15 2.13 6.52
C SER A 12 -6.92 3.64 6.64
N GLU A 13 -7.23 4.19 7.80
CA GLU A 13 -6.98 5.61 8.11
C GLU A 13 -5.50 5.98 7.97
N MET A 14 -4.61 5.08 8.43
CA MET A 14 -3.16 5.28 8.32
C MET A 14 -2.69 5.32 6.87
N ALA A 15 -3.30 4.54 5.98
CA ALA A 15 -3.00 4.58 4.55
C ALA A 15 -3.39 5.93 3.93
N TRP A 16 -4.51 6.50 4.33
CA TRP A 16 -4.91 7.83 3.88
C TRP A 16 -3.98 8.94 4.39
N HIS A 17 -3.54 8.87 5.65
CA HIS A 17 -2.52 9.77 6.19
C HIS A 17 -1.19 9.62 5.43
N ALA A 18 -0.81 8.41 5.06
CA ALA A 18 0.37 8.18 4.22
C ALA A 18 0.24 8.86 2.85
N LEU A 19 -0.93 8.79 2.23
CA LEU A 19 -1.21 9.44 0.95
C LEU A 19 -1.11 10.98 1.06
N GLU A 20 -1.64 11.56 2.13
CA GLU A 20 -1.56 13.00 2.41
C GLU A 20 -0.09 13.46 2.60
N ASN A 21 0.70 12.69 3.33
CA ASN A 21 2.13 12.98 3.51
C ASN A 21 2.90 12.84 2.19
N ALA A 22 2.60 11.82 1.39
CA ALA A 22 3.19 11.65 0.07
C ALA A 22 2.83 12.81 -0.87
N ARG A 23 1.58 13.31 -0.81
CA ARG A 23 1.16 14.49 -1.55
C ARG A 23 2.00 15.71 -1.19
N ALA A 24 2.14 16.00 0.10
CA ALA A 24 2.93 17.15 0.57
C ALA A 24 4.41 17.07 0.12
N LEU A 25 5.01 15.88 0.18
CA LEU A 25 6.35 15.65 -0.34
C LEU A 25 6.38 15.82 -1.86
N GLY A 26 5.45 15.21 -2.56
CA GLY A 26 5.39 15.26 -4.01
C GLY A 26 5.20 16.67 -4.57
N GLU A 27 4.37 17.49 -3.94
CA GLU A 27 4.22 18.91 -4.31
C GLU A 27 5.53 19.68 -4.16
N LYS A 28 6.32 19.33 -3.16
CA LYS A 28 7.60 19.99 -2.89
C LYS A 28 8.73 19.56 -3.80
N PHE A 29 8.79 18.28 -4.14
CA PHE A 29 9.88 17.69 -4.93
C PHE A 29 9.53 17.46 -6.41
N GLY A 30 8.31 17.72 -6.83
CA GLY A 30 7.87 17.46 -8.21
C GLY A 30 7.71 15.96 -8.51
N SER A 31 7.29 15.17 -7.53
CA SER A 31 7.30 13.71 -7.64
C SER A 31 6.17 13.15 -8.48
N GLU A 32 6.44 12.09 -9.22
CA GLU A 32 5.40 11.17 -9.66
C GLU A 32 4.94 10.32 -8.46
N ILE A 33 3.65 10.23 -8.21
CA ILE A 33 3.09 9.39 -7.15
C ILE A 33 2.35 8.21 -7.76
N ILE A 34 2.73 7.01 -7.34
CA ILE A 34 2.07 5.76 -7.71
C ILE A 34 1.35 5.20 -6.49
N VAL A 35 0.02 5.24 -6.52
CA VAL A 35 -0.83 4.64 -5.48
C VAL A 35 -1.11 3.20 -5.86
N VAL A 36 -0.80 2.27 -4.98
CA VAL A 36 -0.93 0.83 -5.22
C VAL A 36 -1.91 0.22 -4.23
N HIS A 37 -2.86 -0.55 -4.72
CA HIS A 37 -3.67 -1.44 -3.90
C HIS A 37 -3.39 -2.88 -4.30
N VAL A 38 -3.02 -3.72 -3.33
CA VAL A 38 -2.79 -5.15 -3.56
C VAL A 38 -3.99 -5.94 -3.10
N VAL A 39 -4.59 -6.66 -4.04
CA VAL A 39 -5.75 -7.53 -3.81
C VAL A 39 -5.26 -8.93 -3.46
N GLN A 40 -5.66 -9.42 -2.28
CA GLN A 40 -5.40 -10.79 -1.87
C GLN A 40 -6.54 -11.71 -2.34
N PRO A 41 -6.25 -12.71 -3.19
CA PRO A 41 -7.28 -13.62 -3.69
C PRO A 41 -7.76 -14.64 -2.67
N TYR A 42 -7.11 -14.73 -1.51
CA TYR A 42 -7.41 -15.67 -0.44
C TYR A 42 -7.46 -15.02 0.92
N ASN A 43 -8.41 -15.44 1.75
CA ASN A 43 -8.33 -15.24 3.19
C ASN A 43 -7.58 -16.41 3.82
N THR A 44 -6.78 -16.14 4.83
CA THR A 44 -6.08 -17.17 5.59
C THR A 44 -6.71 -17.27 6.97
N ILE A 45 -7.17 -18.46 7.34
CA ILE A 45 -7.65 -18.76 8.69
C ILE A 45 -6.83 -19.92 9.27
N PRO A 46 -6.58 -19.95 10.61
CA PRO A 46 -5.93 -21.07 11.22
C PRO A 46 -6.85 -22.29 11.20
N SER A 47 -6.32 -23.44 10.83
CA SER A 47 -7.00 -24.73 11.00
C SER A 47 -6.84 -25.27 12.42
N ILE A 48 -7.52 -26.38 12.73
CA ILE A 48 -7.47 -27.03 14.04
C ILE A 48 -6.03 -27.49 14.40
N ASP A 49 -5.24 -27.84 13.41
CA ASP A 49 -3.83 -28.25 13.57
C ASP A 49 -2.83 -27.08 13.51
N GLY A 50 -3.33 -25.84 13.39
CA GLY A 50 -2.52 -24.63 13.31
C GLY A 50 -1.96 -24.32 11.92
N SER A 51 -2.21 -25.16 10.91
CA SER A 51 -1.82 -24.85 9.54
C SER A 51 -2.74 -23.80 8.92
N PRO A 52 -2.24 -22.97 7.99
CA PRO A 52 -3.08 -21.98 7.31
C PRO A 52 -4.04 -22.64 6.34
N LEU A 53 -5.32 -22.35 6.47
CA LEU A 53 -6.33 -22.66 5.45
C LEU A 53 -6.52 -21.44 4.55
N PHE A 54 -6.43 -21.66 3.25
CA PHE A 54 -6.64 -20.64 2.23
C PHE A 54 -8.08 -20.73 1.73
N ILE A 55 -8.87 -19.70 2.00
CA ILE A 55 -10.26 -19.60 1.54
C ILE A 55 -10.27 -18.65 0.35
N PRO A 56 -10.63 -19.13 -0.86
CA PRO A 56 -10.77 -18.27 -2.03
C PRO A 56 -11.81 -17.17 -1.77
N ARG A 57 -11.51 -15.97 -2.27
CA ARG A 57 -12.43 -14.84 -2.27
C ARG A 57 -13.02 -14.67 -3.66
N ASP A 58 -14.18 -14.04 -3.73
CA ASP A 58 -14.75 -13.62 -5.00
C ASP A 58 -13.86 -12.54 -5.63
N ILE A 59 -13.21 -12.87 -6.75
CA ILE A 59 -12.25 -12.00 -7.43
C ILE A 59 -12.91 -10.74 -7.94
N ASP A 60 -14.13 -10.83 -8.47
CA ASP A 60 -14.85 -9.67 -9.02
C ASP A 60 -15.21 -8.68 -7.90
N ASP A 61 -15.65 -9.16 -6.75
CA ASP A 61 -15.98 -8.34 -5.59
C ASP A 61 -14.74 -7.62 -5.02
N ILE A 62 -13.64 -8.34 -4.82
CA ILE A 62 -12.41 -7.74 -4.28
C ILE A 62 -11.74 -6.78 -5.28
N GLN A 63 -11.84 -7.07 -6.58
CA GLN A 63 -11.36 -6.17 -7.62
C GLN A 63 -12.19 -4.88 -7.66
N GLN A 64 -13.49 -4.97 -7.56
CA GLN A 64 -14.39 -3.81 -7.52
C GLN A 64 -14.13 -2.97 -6.27
N THR A 65 -13.93 -3.60 -5.12
CA THR A 65 -13.54 -2.92 -3.87
C THR A 65 -12.21 -2.19 -4.05
N GLY A 66 -11.22 -2.82 -4.66
CA GLY A 66 -9.92 -2.22 -4.95
C GLY A 66 -10.01 -1.02 -5.89
N GLN A 67 -10.81 -1.11 -6.93
CA GLN A 67 -11.07 0.01 -7.85
C GLN A 67 -11.73 1.20 -7.14
N THR A 68 -12.67 0.93 -6.23
CA THR A 68 -13.32 1.95 -5.40
C THR A 68 -12.30 2.67 -4.51
N LEU A 69 -11.40 1.94 -3.87
CA LEU A 69 -10.32 2.51 -3.06
C LEU A 69 -9.39 3.41 -3.88
N LEU A 70 -9.00 2.97 -5.06
CA LEU A 70 -8.14 3.76 -5.94
C LEU A 70 -8.84 5.02 -6.44
N LYS A 71 -10.14 4.94 -6.73
CA LYS A 71 -10.94 6.12 -7.09
C LYS A 71 -11.02 7.13 -5.93
N GLN A 72 -11.18 6.65 -4.70
CA GLN A 72 -11.12 7.52 -3.52
C GLN A 72 -9.74 8.18 -3.37
N ALA A 73 -8.66 7.46 -3.68
CA ALA A 73 -7.32 8.02 -3.68
C ALA A 73 -7.18 9.14 -4.71
N GLU A 74 -7.69 8.94 -5.93
CA GLU A 74 -7.69 9.97 -6.98
C GLU A 74 -8.48 11.21 -6.55
N GLU A 75 -9.64 11.04 -5.91
CA GLU A 75 -10.46 12.14 -5.38
C GLU A 75 -9.70 12.92 -4.30
N LYS A 76 -9.05 12.21 -3.36
CA LYS A 76 -8.21 12.84 -2.31
C LYS A 76 -7.00 13.58 -2.88
N MET A 77 -6.50 13.12 -4.01
CA MET A 77 -5.36 13.72 -4.72
C MET A 77 -5.80 14.76 -5.76
N SER A 78 -7.06 15.11 -5.81
CA SER A 78 -7.57 16.15 -6.72
C SER A 78 -6.76 17.44 -6.60
N GLY A 79 -6.35 18.00 -7.74
CA GLY A 79 -5.49 19.19 -7.80
C GLY A 79 -4.01 18.92 -7.54
N TYR A 80 -3.56 17.67 -7.42
CA TYR A 80 -2.14 17.34 -7.37
C TYR A 80 -1.45 17.79 -8.68
N PRO A 81 -0.39 18.62 -8.63
CA PRO A 81 0.13 19.30 -9.82
C PRO A 81 1.06 18.43 -10.68
N HIS A 82 1.41 17.23 -10.23
CA HIS A 82 2.35 16.34 -10.92
C HIS A 82 1.68 15.02 -11.33
N SER A 83 2.45 14.07 -11.82
CA SER A 83 1.94 12.77 -12.25
C SER A 83 1.38 11.95 -11.08
N LEU A 84 0.16 11.46 -11.24
CA LEU A 84 -0.49 10.51 -10.34
C LEU A 84 -0.92 9.28 -11.13
N VAL A 85 -0.50 8.11 -10.68
CA VAL A 85 -0.88 6.82 -11.27
C VAL A 85 -1.49 5.95 -10.19
N THR A 86 -2.59 5.30 -10.49
CA THR A 86 -3.21 4.29 -9.62
C THR A 86 -3.01 2.91 -10.21
N LYS A 87 -2.74 1.91 -9.37
CA LYS A 87 -2.42 0.55 -9.80
C LYS A 87 -3.03 -0.49 -8.88
N ILE A 88 -3.71 -1.48 -9.46
CA ILE A 88 -4.12 -2.70 -8.76
C ILE A 88 -3.10 -3.79 -9.04
N GLU A 89 -2.70 -4.49 -7.98
CA GLU A 89 -1.86 -5.68 -8.02
C GLU A 89 -2.57 -6.84 -7.33
N PHE A 90 -2.20 -8.06 -7.70
CA PHE A 90 -2.77 -9.28 -7.12
C PHE A 90 -1.69 -10.10 -6.43
N GLY A 91 -1.97 -10.61 -5.26
CA GLY A 91 -1.09 -11.48 -4.50
C GLY A 91 -0.94 -11.08 -3.04
N TYR A 92 0.19 -11.39 -2.45
CA TYR A 92 0.51 -11.03 -1.08
C TYR A 92 1.07 -9.60 -1.02
N PRO A 93 0.49 -8.71 -0.19
CA PRO A 93 0.83 -7.29 -0.23
C PRO A 93 2.32 -6.99 -0.07
N ALA A 94 2.98 -7.53 0.95
CA ALA A 94 4.39 -7.25 1.17
C ALA A 94 5.27 -7.73 0.01
N GLU A 95 5.02 -8.91 -0.53
CA GLU A 95 5.78 -9.46 -1.66
C GLU A 95 5.58 -8.65 -2.93
N ARG A 96 4.33 -8.28 -3.24
CA ARG A 96 4.03 -7.47 -4.43
C ARG A 96 4.62 -6.06 -4.34
N ILE A 97 4.54 -5.43 -3.18
CA ILE A 97 5.14 -4.12 -2.94
C ILE A 97 6.65 -4.18 -3.14
N LEU A 98 7.33 -5.15 -2.51
CA LEU A 98 8.78 -5.30 -2.63
C LEU A 98 9.22 -5.59 -4.07
N HIS A 99 8.46 -6.39 -4.80
CA HIS A 99 8.71 -6.65 -6.20
C HIS A 99 8.61 -5.37 -7.05
N LEU A 100 7.56 -4.60 -6.87
CA LEU A 100 7.37 -3.34 -7.57
C LEU A 100 8.46 -2.31 -7.25
N LEU A 101 8.89 -2.22 -5.98
CA LEU A 101 9.99 -1.33 -5.58
C LEU A 101 11.29 -1.68 -6.29
N LYS A 102 11.56 -2.96 -6.46
CA LYS A 102 12.78 -3.45 -7.11
C LYS A 102 12.80 -3.15 -8.61
N GLU A 103 11.65 -3.25 -9.28
CA GLU A 103 11.56 -3.12 -10.74
C GLU A 103 11.20 -1.70 -11.22
N GLY A 104 10.55 -0.91 -10.36
CA GLY A 104 9.90 0.33 -10.79
C GLY A 104 10.71 1.62 -10.65
N ASN A 105 11.98 1.55 -10.29
CA ASN A 105 12.85 2.74 -10.08
C ASN A 105 12.27 3.77 -9.11
N PHE A 106 11.64 3.31 -8.04
CA PHE A 106 11.16 4.17 -6.98
C PHE A 106 12.29 4.75 -6.14
N ASN A 107 12.08 5.94 -5.56
CA ASN A 107 13.03 6.61 -4.69
C ASN A 107 12.57 6.63 -3.24
N LEU A 108 11.29 6.40 -3.01
CA LEU A 108 10.67 6.41 -1.69
C LEU A 108 9.40 5.56 -1.70
N ILE A 109 9.14 4.91 -0.59
CA ILE A 109 7.81 4.38 -0.28
C ILE A 109 7.27 5.08 0.99
N VAL A 110 6.02 5.51 0.95
CA VAL A 110 5.31 6.12 2.07
C VAL A 110 4.14 5.23 2.45
N MET A 111 4.10 4.76 3.68
CA MET A 111 3.05 3.84 4.13
C MET A 111 2.68 4.07 5.58
N GLY A 112 1.45 3.68 5.93
CA GLY A 112 0.98 3.71 7.31
C GLY A 112 1.72 2.68 8.17
N ASN A 113 1.81 2.95 9.46
CA ASN A 113 2.50 2.05 10.40
C ASN A 113 1.72 0.75 10.67
N ARG A 114 0.43 0.71 10.30
CA ARG A 114 -0.46 -0.47 10.40
C ARG A 114 -1.60 -0.34 9.39
N GLY A 115 -2.19 -1.47 9.04
CA GLY A 115 -3.33 -1.54 8.12
C GLY A 115 -4.63 -1.90 8.84
N LEU A 116 -5.57 -2.51 8.09
CA LEU A 116 -6.90 -2.91 8.58
C LEU A 116 -6.88 -4.03 9.63
N SER A 117 -5.80 -4.80 9.74
CA SER A 117 -5.72 -6.00 10.58
C SER A 117 -5.67 -5.74 12.09
N GLY A 118 -5.68 -4.48 12.53
CA GLY A 118 -5.91 -4.12 13.94
C GLY A 118 -4.86 -4.60 14.94
N ILE A 119 -3.59 -4.56 14.58
CA ILE A 119 -2.48 -4.92 15.47
C ILE A 119 -2.37 -3.90 16.61
N ALA A 120 -1.95 -4.36 17.80
CA ALA A 120 -1.79 -3.54 19.00
C ALA A 120 -1.01 -2.24 18.76
N GLU A 121 -1.36 -1.18 19.48
CA GLU A 121 -0.91 0.21 19.27
C GLU A 121 0.60 0.41 19.17
N PHE A 122 1.40 -0.49 19.74
CA PHE A 122 2.85 -0.38 19.78
C PHE A 122 3.59 -1.23 18.75
N LEU A 123 2.87 -1.97 17.92
CA LEU A 123 3.47 -2.85 16.92
C LEU A 123 3.20 -2.34 15.50
N MET A 124 4.22 -2.38 14.66
CA MET A 124 4.05 -2.18 13.24
C MET A 124 3.24 -3.33 12.62
N GLY A 125 2.40 -3.03 11.62
CA GLY A 125 1.70 -4.05 10.85
C GLY A 125 2.67 -5.03 10.17
N GLY A 126 2.21 -6.26 9.91
CA GLY A 126 3.03 -7.28 9.26
C GLY A 126 3.56 -6.86 7.89
N VAL A 127 2.75 -6.18 7.09
CA VAL A 127 3.16 -5.67 5.77
C VAL A 127 4.23 -4.59 5.90
N VAL A 128 4.01 -3.57 6.74
CA VAL A 128 4.96 -2.47 6.93
C VAL A 128 6.27 -2.95 7.53
N SER A 129 6.22 -3.87 8.49
CA SER A 129 7.42 -4.48 9.08
C SER A 129 8.26 -5.20 8.03
N ARG A 130 7.62 -6.04 7.21
CA ARG A 130 8.31 -6.80 6.16
C ARG A 130 8.87 -5.90 5.06
N VAL A 131 8.11 -4.90 4.63
CA VAL A 131 8.58 -3.92 3.64
C VAL A 131 9.75 -3.13 4.18
N THR A 132 9.71 -2.67 5.43
CA THR A 132 10.79 -1.91 6.06
C THR A 132 12.10 -2.72 6.13
N GLN A 133 12.00 -4.02 6.44
CA GLN A 133 13.17 -4.89 6.54
C GLN A 133 13.81 -5.22 5.18
N HIS A 134 13.04 -5.26 4.11
CA HIS A 134 13.48 -5.77 2.80
C HIS A 134 13.44 -4.74 1.68
N SER A 135 13.00 -3.53 1.94
CA SER A 135 12.94 -2.48 0.92
C SER A 135 14.32 -2.11 0.38
N SER A 136 14.40 -1.95 -0.93
CA SER A 136 15.59 -1.41 -1.62
C SER A 136 15.66 0.12 -1.61
N VAL A 137 14.61 0.78 -1.13
CA VAL A 137 14.50 2.25 -1.08
C VAL A 137 14.12 2.72 0.32
N PRO A 138 14.34 4.00 0.65
CA PRO A 138 13.87 4.58 1.92
C PRO A 138 12.38 4.35 2.15
N VAL A 139 12.01 4.11 3.40
CA VAL A 139 10.63 3.90 3.84
C VAL A 139 10.24 4.99 4.81
N LEU A 140 9.24 5.77 4.47
CA LEU A 140 8.62 6.73 5.38
C LEU A 140 7.38 6.09 6.00
N ILE A 141 7.40 5.91 7.31
CA ILE A 141 6.29 5.36 8.07
C ILE A 141 5.49 6.49 8.68
N VAL A 142 4.20 6.53 8.38
CA VAL A 142 3.25 7.54 8.87
C VAL A 142 2.39 6.93 9.97
N LYS A 143 2.29 7.65 11.05
CA LYS A 143 1.48 7.26 12.23
C LYS A 143 0.14 7.97 12.24
#